data_8f457ef856c38a206bd1951ae5dca7a0
#
_entry.id   8f457ef856c38a206bd1951ae5dca7a0
#
_cell.length_a   1.000
_cell.length_b   1.000
_cell.length_c   1.000
_cell.angle_alpha   90.00
_cell.angle_beta   90.00
_cell.angle_gamma   90.00
#
_symmetry.space_group_name_H-M   'P 1'
#
loop_
_entity.id
_entity.type
_entity.pdbx_description
1 polymer ?
#
loop_
_entity_poly.entity_id
_entity_poly.type
_entity_poly.pdbx_seq_one_letter_code
_entity_poly.pdbx_strand_id
1 'polypeptide(L)'
;LSEALSANGTDVELRMSAEYRLNPETWPDVLAKDWLMPIEDKYILMEFPISHRSEMGDLDPMEEFRKVMSLGLTPILPHPERYFYLSHDEMMSFVDAGVKIQSNYGSLAGIYGLESQYRAQKLVDEGVVSFLATDMHNLKYVEIIGNWLSAGNSLWEY
;
A
#
# COMPACT_ATOMS: atom_id res chain seq x y z
N LEU A 1 8.53 -19.85 -8.16
CA LEU A 1 8.45 -19.62 -6.69
C LEU A 1 7.52 -20.67 -6.05
N SER A 2 6.31 -20.91 -6.59
CA SER A 2 5.37 -21.93 -6.08
C SER A 2 6.00 -23.32 -5.97
N GLU A 3 6.74 -23.76 -7.01
CA GLU A 3 7.45 -25.04 -7.00
C GLU A 3 8.51 -25.11 -5.88
N ALA A 4 9.22 -24.01 -5.62
CA ALA A 4 10.21 -23.95 -4.54
C ALA A 4 9.57 -23.99 -3.15
N LEU A 5 8.40 -23.38 -2.96
CA LEU A 5 7.64 -23.45 -1.72
C LEU A 5 7.16 -24.90 -1.47
N SER A 6 6.54 -25.51 -2.48
CA SER A 6 6.08 -26.91 -2.38
C SER A 6 7.21 -27.89 -2.09
N ALA A 7 8.38 -27.71 -2.74
CA ALA A 7 9.56 -28.53 -2.50
C ALA A 7 10.11 -28.41 -1.06
N ASN A 8 9.88 -27.29 -0.39
CA ASN A 8 10.25 -27.06 1.01
C ASN A 8 9.13 -27.37 2.01
N GLY A 9 8.02 -27.97 1.55
CA GLY A 9 6.89 -28.32 2.41
C GLY A 9 6.08 -27.11 2.91
N THR A 10 6.20 -25.97 2.23
CA THR A 10 5.46 -24.75 2.56
C THR A 10 4.16 -24.72 1.78
N ASP A 11 3.04 -24.84 2.47
CA ASP A 11 1.69 -24.77 1.90
C ASP A 11 1.18 -23.32 1.92
N VAL A 12 1.60 -22.55 0.92
CA VAL A 12 1.19 -21.15 0.73
C VAL A 12 0.72 -20.97 -0.70
N GLU A 13 -0.51 -20.51 -0.87
CA GLU A 13 -1.03 -20.09 -2.17
C GLU A 13 -0.40 -18.76 -2.58
N LEU A 14 0.22 -18.71 -3.75
CA LEU A 14 0.75 -17.49 -4.34
C LEU A 14 -0.23 -16.94 -5.37
N ARG A 15 -0.58 -15.68 -5.22
CA ARG A 15 -1.34 -14.91 -6.20
C ARG A 15 -0.51 -13.74 -6.69
N MET A 16 -0.83 -13.24 -7.88
CA MET A 16 -0.14 -12.12 -8.51
C MET A 16 -1.14 -11.00 -8.77
N SER A 17 -0.71 -9.79 -8.50
CA SER A 17 -1.38 -8.55 -8.85
C SER A 17 -0.33 -7.49 -9.19
N ALA A 18 -0.76 -6.27 -9.46
CA ALA A 18 0.13 -5.17 -9.76
C ALA A 18 -0.14 -3.97 -8.84
N GLU A 19 0.92 -3.26 -8.49
CA GLU A 19 0.88 -1.93 -7.90
C GLU A 19 1.03 -0.90 -9.00
N TYR A 20 0.07 0.01 -9.10
CA TYR A 20 -0.01 1.00 -10.16
C TYR A 20 0.42 2.37 -9.64
N ARG A 21 1.56 2.84 -10.12
CA ARG A 21 2.01 4.19 -9.82
C ARG A 21 1.19 5.20 -10.62
N LEU A 22 0.64 6.22 -9.96
CA LEU A 22 -0.03 7.34 -10.60
C LEU A 22 1.00 8.21 -11.34
N ASN A 23 1.26 7.83 -12.58
CA ASN A 23 2.16 8.50 -13.50
C ASN A 23 1.35 9.01 -14.69
N PRO A 24 1.41 10.32 -15.06
CA PRO A 24 0.57 10.91 -16.10
C PRO A 24 0.82 10.31 -17.50
N GLU A 25 1.99 9.71 -17.73
CA GLU A 25 2.32 9.11 -19.02
C GLU A 25 1.76 7.69 -19.20
N THR A 26 1.64 6.92 -18.10
CA THR A 26 1.29 5.50 -18.17
C THR A 26 -0.10 5.17 -17.59
N TRP A 27 -0.52 5.86 -16.54
CA TRP A 27 -1.77 5.57 -15.86
C TRP A 27 -3.03 5.70 -16.75
N PRO A 28 -3.16 6.72 -17.62
CA PRO A 28 -4.31 6.82 -18.52
C PRO A 28 -4.41 5.62 -19.47
N ASP A 29 -3.28 5.10 -19.92
CA ASP A 29 -3.21 3.92 -20.79
C ASP A 29 -3.66 2.65 -20.06
N VAL A 30 -3.29 2.49 -18.79
CA VAL A 30 -3.71 1.36 -17.95
C VAL A 30 -5.23 1.29 -17.87
N LEU A 31 -5.88 2.43 -17.61
CA LEU A 31 -7.34 2.53 -17.53
C LEU A 31 -8.00 2.31 -18.89
N ALA A 32 -7.47 2.94 -19.95
CA ALA A 32 -8.06 2.87 -21.29
C ALA A 32 -7.97 1.48 -21.92
N LYS A 33 -6.93 0.70 -21.59
CA LYS A 33 -6.66 -0.62 -22.15
C LYS A 33 -7.13 -1.78 -21.29
N ASP A 34 -7.81 -1.50 -20.19
CA ASP A 34 -8.29 -2.51 -19.23
C ASP A 34 -7.15 -3.44 -18.72
N TRP A 35 -6.02 -2.83 -18.37
CA TRP A 35 -4.84 -3.56 -17.90
C TRP A 35 -4.80 -3.69 -16.35
N LEU A 36 -5.91 -3.47 -15.70
CA LEU A 36 -6.00 -3.63 -14.25
C LEU A 36 -5.96 -5.12 -13.88
N MET A 37 -5.14 -5.43 -12.89
CA MET A 37 -5.00 -6.75 -12.28
C MET A 37 -5.42 -6.65 -10.81
N PRO A 38 -6.72 -6.77 -10.50
CA PRO A 38 -7.19 -6.59 -9.13
C PRO A 38 -6.74 -7.74 -8.22
N ILE A 39 -6.47 -7.41 -6.95
CA ILE A 39 -6.32 -8.37 -5.88
C ILE A 39 -7.73 -8.86 -5.53
N GLU A 40 -7.93 -10.19 -5.55
CA GLU A 40 -9.20 -10.85 -5.24
C GLU A 40 -10.39 -10.31 -6.08
N ASP A 41 -10.13 -9.95 -7.33
CA ASP A 41 -11.11 -9.36 -8.26
C ASP A 41 -11.80 -8.09 -7.70
N LYS A 42 -11.19 -7.45 -6.73
CA LYS A 42 -11.81 -6.35 -5.96
C LYS A 42 -10.91 -5.15 -5.74
N TYR A 43 -9.66 -5.35 -5.39
CA TYR A 43 -8.80 -4.27 -4.90
C TYR A 43 -7.72 -3.89 -5.90
N ILE A 44 -7.42 -2.60 -6.01
CA ILE A 44 -6.34 -2.05 -6.84
C ILE A 44 -5.39 -1.23 -5.98
N LEU A 45 -4.10 -1.60 -5.97
CA LEU A 45 -3.07 -0.77 -5.34
C LEU A 45 -2.70 0.39 -6.25
N MET A 46 -2.86 1.61 -5.73
CA MET A 46 -2.60 2.85 -6.46
C MET A 46 -1.55 3.67 -5.71
N GLU A 47 -0.28 3.51 -6.10
CA GLU A 47 0.87 4.17 -5.50
C GLU A 47 1.01 5.61 -5.99
N PHE A 48 1.30 6.53 -5.07
CA PHE A 48 1.73 7.88 -5.40
C PHE A 48 3.26 7.94 -5.55
N PRO A 49 3.80 8.89 -6.32
CA PRO A 49 5.25 9.14 -6.31
C PRO A 49 5.75 9.45 -4.90
N ILE A 50 6.80 8.74 -4.47
CA ILE A 50 7.33 8.89 -3.10
C ILE A 50 7.96 10.27 -2.88
N SER A 51 8.67 10.79 -3.89
CA SER A 51 9.49 11.99 -3.73
C SER A 51 8.68 13.27 -3.74
N HIS A 52 7.86 13.46 -4.77
CA HIS A 52 7.15 14.72 -4.98
C HIS A 52 5.78 14.52 -5.63
N ARG A 53 4.78 15.22 -5.11
CA ARG A 53 3.43 15.25 -5.69
C ARG A 53 3.43 15.71 -7.17
N SER A 54 4.30 16.63 -7.53
CA SER A 54 4.39 17.15 -8.90
C SER A 54 4.72 16.11 -9.97
N GLU A 55 5.21 14.93 -9.57
CA GLU A 55 5.43 13.83 -10.50
C GLU A 55 4.12 13.20 -11.02
N MET A 56 3.00 13.45 -10.37
CA MET A 56 1.67 13.07 -10.88
C MET A 56 1.14 14.02 -11.98
N GLY A 57 1.85 15.13 -12.25
CA GLY A 57 1.40 16.11 -13.24
C GLY A 57 0.02 16.70 -12.88
N ASP A 58 -0.90 16.64 -13.84
CA ASP A 58 -2.26 17.14 -13.69
C ASP A 58 -3.24 16.07 -13.15
N LEU A 59 -2.76 14.88 -12.77
CA LEU A 59 -3.62 13.86 -12.18
C LEU A 59 -4.08 14.29 -10.78
N ASP A 60 -5.38 14.33 -10.56
CA ASP A 60 -5.98 14.51 -9.24
C ASP A 60 -6.21 13.13 -8.59
N PRO A 61 -5.53 12.82 -7.46
CA PRO A 61 -5.67 11.53 -6.81
C PRO A 61 -7.12 11.13 -6.51
N MET A 62 -7.94 12.06 -6.04
CA MET A 62 -9.33 11.77 -5.71
C MET A 62 -10.15 11.43 -6.95
N GLU A 63 -9.92 12.10 -8.06
CA GLU A 63 -10.56 11.77 -9.35
C GLU A 63 -10.14 10.41 -9.84
N GLU A 64 -8.84 10.07 -9.73
CA GLU A 64 -8.34 8.76 -10.17
C GLU A 64 -8.90 7.62 -9.31
N PHE A 65 -9.01 7.80 -7.99
CA PHE A 65 -9.71 6.85 -7.13
C PHE A 65 -11.18 6.66 -7.53
N ARG A 66 -11.88 7.75 -7.83
CA ARG A 66 -13.29 7.68 -8.28
C ARG A 66 -13.45 6.95 -9.62
N LYS A 67 -12.49 7.11 -10.55
CA LYS A 67 -12.50 6.35 -11.81
C LYS A 67 -12.43 4.85 -11.52
N VAL A 68 -11.50 4.40 -10.68
CA VAL A 68 -11.38 3.00 -10.28
C VAL A 68 -12.64 2.51 -9.57
N MET A 69 -13.21 3.31 -8.66
CA MET A 69 -14.47 2.96 -7.98
C MET A 69 -15.65 2.83 -8.97
N SER A 70 -15.68 3.63 -10.03
CA SER A 70 -16.72 3.55 -11.06
C SER A 70 -16.67 2.25 -11.87
N LEU A 71 -15.53 1.54 -11.85
CA LEU A 71 -15.37 0.20 -12.42
C LEU A 71 -15.83 -0.92 -11.46
N GLY A 72 -16.34 -0.58 -10.28
CA GLY A 72 -16.74 -1.55 -9.26
C GLY A 72 -15.57 -2.06 -8.41
N LEU A 73 -14.38 -1.46 -8.53
CA LEU A 73 -13.17 -1.83 -7.79
C LEU A 73 -12.96 -0.91 -6.58
N THR A 74 -12.21 -1.38 -5.61
CA THR A 74 -11.87 -0.62 -4.40
C THR A 74 -10.39 -0.23 -4.44
N PRO A 75 -10.05 1.07 -4.51
CA PRO A 75 -8.66 1.49 -4.47
C PRO A 75 -8.06 1.29 -3.08
N ILE A 76 -6.80 0.86 -3.06
CA ILE A 76 -5.94 0.83 -1.88
C ILE A 76 -4.83 1.85 -2.11
N LEU A 77 -4.63 2.76 -1.16
CA LEU A 77 -3.46 3.63 -1.10
C LEU A 77 -2.38 2.92 -0.27
N PRO A 78 -1.31 2.40 -0.90
CA PRO A 78 -0.22 1.74 -0.19
C PRO A 78 0.66 2.76 0.52
N HIS A 79 1.20 2.36 1.67
CA HIS A 79 2.22 3.05 2.47
C HIS A 79 2.11 4.60 2.52
N PRO A 80 0.91 5.19 2.83
CA PRO A 80 0.73 6.64 2.82
C PRO A 80 1.59 7.36 3.86
N GLU A 81 2.08 6.67 4.85
CA GLU A 81 3.05 7.16 5.83
C GLU A 81 4.38 7.59 5.20
N ARG A 82 4.67 7.20 3.94
CA ARG A 82 5.88 7.56 3.20
C ARG A 82 5.72 8.79 2.31
N TYR A 83 4.48 9.26 2.11
CA TYR A 83 4.20 10.48 1.32
C TYR A 83 4.23 11.72 2.21
N PHE A 84 5.43 12.26 2.49
CA PHE A 84 5.58 13.39 3.42
C PHE A 84 4.92 14.69 2.96
N TYR A 85 4.61 14.79 1.68
CA TYR A 85 3.84 15.90 1.10
C TYR A 85 2.31 15.77 1.28
N LEU A 86 1.84 14.57 1.63
CA LEU A 86 0.42 14.30 1.87
C LEU A 86 0.06 14.70 3.30
N SER A 87 -0.89 15.63 3.43
CA SER A 87 -1.40 16.01 4.74
C SER A 87 -2.29 14.90 5.33
N HIS A 88 -2.42 14.90 6.65
CA HIS A 88 -3.30 13.95 7.33
C HIS A 88 -4.77 14.14 6.90
N ASP A 89 -5.24 15.40 6.84
CA ASP A 89 -6.62 15.71 6.45
C ASP A 89 -6.95 15.26 5.02
N GLU A 90 -5.99 15.43 4.09
CA GLU A 90 -6.15 14.97 2.72
C GLU A 90 -6.24 13.43 2.67
N MET A 91 -5.40 12.74 3.42
CA MET A 91 -5.45 11.29 3.53
C MET A 91 -6.79 10.80 4.12
N MET A 92 -7.29 11.48 5.17
CA MET A 92 -8.61 11.15 5.73
C MET A 92 -9.74 11.39 4.72
N SER A 93 -9.64 12.39 3.85
CA SER A 93 -10.62 12.59 2.79
C SER A 93 -10.69 11.42 1.80
N PHE A 94 -9.56 10.74 1.55
CA PHE A 94 -9.54 9.51 0.74
C PHE A 94 -10.22 8.34 1.47
N VAL A 95 -9.96 8.19 2.78
CA VAL A 95 -10.63 7.17 3.62
C VAL A 95 -12.13 7.38 3.63
N ASP A 96 -12.58 8.61 3.83
CA ASP A 96 -14.02 8.99 3.82
C ASP A 96 -14.67 8.72 2.47
N ALA A 97 -13.92 8.84 1.37
CA ALA A 97 -14.38 8.50 0.03
C ALA A 97 -14.43 6.97 -0.22
N GLY A 98 -13.89 6.14 0.67
CA GLY A 98 -13.90 4.68 0.56
C GLY A 98 -12.58 4.05 0.12
N VAL A 99 -11.51 4.84 -0.05
CA VAL A 99 -10.15 4.32 -0.30
C VAL A 99 -9.67 3.56 0.93
N LYS A 100 -9.06 2.40 0.72
CA LYS A 100 -8.46 1.61 1.79
C LYS A 100 -6.99 2.00 1.99
N ILE A 101 -6.55 1.95 3.24
CA ILE A 101 -5.16 2.25 3.60
C ILE A 101 -4.42 0.94 3.83
N GLN A 102 -3.27 0.79 3.16
CA GLN A 102 -2.30 -0.26 3.47
C GLN A 102 -1.06 0.39 4.06
N SER A 103 -0.70 0.03 5.29
CA SER A 103 0.55 0.46 5.92
C SER A 103 1.59 -0.65 5.90
N ASN A 104 2.88 -0.27 5.92
CA ASN A 104 3.97 -1.23 5.84
C ASN A 104 4.49 -1.62 7.23
N TYR A 105 4.67 -2.93 7.47
CA TYR A 105 5.41 -3.43 8.63
C TYR A 105 6.79 -2.79 8.75
N GLY A 106 7.46 -2.56 7.60
CA GLY A 106 8.75 -1.89 7.57
C GLY A 106 8.72 -0.47 8.10
N SER A 107 7.63 0.27 7.89
CA SER A 107 7.43 1.61 8.46
C SER A 107 7.32 1.54 9.98
N LEU A 108 6.49 0.65 10.50
CA LEU A 108 6.31 0.42 11.93
C LEU A 108 7.61 -0.04 12.61
N ALA A 109 8.39 -0.88 11.93
CA ALA A 109 9.70 -1.34 12.40
C ALA A 109 10.83 -0.30 12.22
N GLY A 110 10.53 0.91 11.69
CA GLY A 110 11.49 2.00 11.56
C GLY A 110 12.44 1.92 10.36
N ILE A 111 12.19 1.04 9.39
CA ILE A 111 13.04 0.88 8.19
C ILE A 111 13.16 2.18 7.39
N TYR A 112 12.08 2.95 7.31
CA TYR A 112 12.00 4.19 6.52
C TYR A 112 12.19 5.46 7.35
N GLY A 113 12.70 5.32 8.60
CA GLY A 113 13.01 6.41 9.50
C GLY A 113 11.86 6.79 10.44
N LEU A 114 12.18 7.66 11.40
CA LEU A 114 11.27 8.00 12.51
C LEU A 114 9.98 8.69 12.07
N GLU A 115 10.03 9.50 11.03
CA GLU A 115 8.85 10.20 10.52
C GLU A 115 7.82 9.20 9.95
N SER A 116 8.28 8.28 9.08
CA SER A 116 7.41 7.21 8.56
C SER A 116 6.87 6.31 9.68
N GLN A 117 7.71 5.99 10.67
CA GLN A 117 7.31 5.18 11.81
C GLN A 117 6.22 5.85 12.63
N TYR A 118 6.39 7.13 12.96
CA TYR A 118 5.41 7.91 13.70
C TYR A 118 4.07 8.00 12.94
N ARG A 119 4.12 8.28 11.63
CA ARG A 119 2.93 8.38 10.79
C ARG A 119 2.22 7.04 10.65
N ALA A 120 2.96 5.94 10.48
CA ALA A 120 2.39 4.59 10.42
C ALA A 120 1.69 4.22 11.74
N GLN A 121 2.34 4.48 12.88
CA GLN A 121 1.75 4.23 14.19
C GLN A 121 0.48 5.04 14.41
N LYS A 122 0.49 6.32 14.03
CA LYS A 122 -0.69 7.18 14.11
C LYS A 122 -1.87 6.62 13.34
N LEU A 123 -1.65 6.12 12.10
CA LEU A 123 -2.71 5.51 11.29
C LEU A 123 -3.28 4.24 11.93
N VAL A 124 -2.43 3.45 12.56
CA VAL A 124 -2.85 2.25 13.32
C VAL A 124 -3.70 2.66 14.53
N ASP A 125 -3.23 3.63 15.32
CA ASP A 125 -3.92 4.10 16.54
C ASP A 125 -5.30 4.72 16.23
N GLU A 126 -5.44 5.33 15.04
CA GLU A 126 -6.70 5.87 14.53
C GLU A 126 -7.63 4.80 13.94
N GLY A 127 -7.18 3.55 13.81
CA GLY A 127 -7.98 2.45 13.28
C GLY A 127 -8.32 2.56 11.79
N VAL A 128 -7.58 3.35 11.02
CA VAL A 128 -7.85 3.59 9.59
C VAL A 128 -7.10 2.63 8.66
N VAL A 129 -6.13 1.88 9.18
CA VAL A 129 -5.37 0.89 8.41
C VAL A 129 -6.26 -0.31 8.12
N SER A 130 -6.46 -0.59 6.83
CA SER A 130 -7.26 -1.73 6.35
C SER A 130 -6.39 -2.97 6.07
N PHE A 131 -5.14 -2.74 5.69
CA PHE A 131 -4.19 -3.80 5.34
C PHE A 131 -2.80 -3.48 5.88
N LEU A 132 -2.07 -4.54 6.26
CA LEU A 132 -0.65 -4.49 6.57
C LEU A 132 0.12 -5.32 5.55
N ALA A 133 1.18 -4.76 5.00
CA ALA A 133 2.02 -5.43 4.03
C ALA A 133 3.51 -5.34 4.39
N THR A 134 4.29 -6.22 3.85
CA THR A 134 5.75 -6.18 4.03
C THR A 134 6.41 -5.24 3.04
N ASP A 135 5.84 -5.09 1.85
CA ASP A 135 6.46 -4.33 0.74
C ASP A 135 7.95 -4.70 0.58
N MET A 136 8.20 -6.01 0.55
CA MET A 136 9.53 -6.57 0.75
C MET A 136 10.34 -6.55 -0.54
N HIS A 137 11.43 -5.78 -0.55
CA HIS A 137 12.34 -5.66 -1.69
C HIS A 137 13.68 -6.39 -1.50
N ASN A 138 14.00 -6.81 -0.27
CA ASN A 138 15.25 -7.54 0.02
C ASN A 138 15.16 -8.33 1.33
N LEU A 139 16.08 -9.29 1.49
CA LEU A 139 16.11 -10.19 2.65
C LEU A 139 16.39 -9.50 3.99
N LYS A 140 17.02 -8.32 3.98
CA LYS A 140 17.27 -7.57 5.23
C LYS A 140 15.96 -7.14 5.90
N TYR A 141 14.92 -6.90 5.12
CA TYR A 141 13.60 -6.55 5.66
C TYR A 141 12.97 -7.71 6.44
N VAL A 142 13.22 -8.95 6.02
CA VAL A 142 12.75 -10.15 6.75
C VAL A 142 13.28 -10.14 8.18
N GLU A 143 14.59 -9.90 8.33
CA GLU A 143 15.24 -9.87 9.64
C GLU A 143 14.69 -8.74 10.53
N ILE A 144 14.60 -7.51 10.00
CA ILE A 144 14.16 -6.34 10.76
C ILE A 144 12.69 -6.51 11.19
N ILE A 145 11.81 -6.87 10.26
CA ILE A 145 10.38 -7.06 10.55
C ILE A 145 10.19 -8.25 11.49
N GLY A 146 10.92 -9.36 11.27
CA GLY A 146 10.88 -10.53 12.14
C GLY A 146 11.29 -10.22 13.58
N ASN A 147 12.36 -9.44 13.76
CA ASN A 147 12.81 -9.00 15.09
C ASN A 147 11.78 -8.08 15.74
N TRP A 148 11.19 -7.16 15.00
CA TRP A 148 10.16 -6.26 15.48
C TRP A 148 8.91 -7.01 15.96
N LEU A 149 8.43 -7.99 15.18
CA LEU A 149 7.30 -8.85 15.56
C LEU A 149 7.64 -9.72 16.79
N SER A 150 8.85 -10.29 16.85
CA SER A 150 9.30 -11.14 17.95
C SER A 150 9.47 -10.39 19.27
N ALA A 151 9.63 -9.07 19.22
CA ALA A 151 9.66 -8.21 20.41
C ALA A 151 8.28 -7.96 21.05
N GLY A 152 7.23 -8.64 20.59
CA GLY A 152 5.87 -8.52 21.10
C GLY A 152 5.07 -7.35 20.52
N ASN A 153 5.55 -6.75 19.45
CA ASN A 153 4.80 -5.72 18.71
C ASN A 153 3.72 -6.41 17.85
N SER A 154 2.64 -6.80 18.47
CA SER A 154 1.47 -7.38 17.81
C SER A 154 0.43 -6.30 17.59
N LEU A 155 -0.03 -6.14 16.34
CA LEU A 155 -1.10 -5.19 15.99
C LEU A 155 -2.50 -5.82 16.09
N TRP A 156 -2.59 -7.08 16.54
CA TRP A 156 -3.84 -7.85 16.55
C TRP A 156 -4.53 -7.91 17.93
N GLU A 157 -4.08 -7.13 18.92
CA GLU A 157 -4.68 -7.09 20.26
C GLU A 157 -5.67 -5.92 20.44
N TYR A 158 -6.20 -5.33 19.34
CA TYR A 158 -7.16 -4.22 19.38
C TYR A 158 -8.44 -4.57 18.62
#